data_637e87b4a5dfdba3263dad9f32d9b575
#
_entry.id   637e87b4a5dfdba3263dad9f32d9b575
#
_cell.length_a   1.000
_cell.length_b   1.000
_cell.length_c   1.000
_cell.angle_alpha   90.00
_cell.angle_beta   90.00
_cell.angle_gamma   90.00
#
_symmetry.space_group_name_H-M   'P 1'
#
loop_
_entity.id
_entity.type
_entity.pdbx_description
1 polymer ?
#
loop_
_entity_poly.entity_id
_entity_poly.type
_entity_poly.pdbx_seq_one_letter_code
_entity_poly.pdbx_strand_id
1 'polypeptide(L)'
;MNPVTRAKLDLIIAVTAFGTIGIFVRYIALPSSIIALVRGAVGAAFLWLLLRWKKTPFQREALRPHLKLLVLSGVIMSFNWITLFEAYNYTTVATATLCYYMAPVFVTLASPFLFHERLTARKLLCILTALCGMVFVSGVPQSGLPQAGEAKGILLALCSAVFYAGDISINKILDRVPTYERTMVQLAVAAVIMVPYILLTVDTSALTLTPLGAILLVIGGVFHT
;
A
#
# COMPACT_ATOMS: atom_id res chain seq x y z
N MET A 1 -4.82 13.88 -26.77
CA MET A 1 -4.22 12.62 -26.29
C MET A 1 -5.33 11.62 -26.08
N ASN A 2 -5.18 10.39 -26.59
CA ASN A 2 -6.18 9.31 -26.40
C ASN A 2 -6.35 9.00 -24.89
N PRO A 3 -7.59 8.80 -24.39
CA PRO A 3 -7.83 8.48 -22.97
C PRO A 3 -7.01 7.31 -22.43
N VAL A 4 -6.81 6.28 -23.28
CA VAL A 4 -5.98 5.11 -22.92
C VAL A 4 -4.49 5.49 -22.75
N THR A 5 -3.97 6.35 -23.61
CA THR A 5 -2.56 6.83 -23.52
C THR A 5 -2.37 7.68 -22.29
N ARG A 6 -3.36 8.52 -21.94
CA ARG A 6 -3.34 9.34 -20.72
C ARG A 6 -3.34 8.46 -19.48
N ALA A 7 -4.22 7.47 -19.39
CA ALA A 7 -4.27 6.55 -18.27
C ALA A 7 -2.96 5.75 -18.07
N LYS A 8 -2.32 5.33 -19.17
CA LYS A 8 -1.00 4.68 -19.11
C LYS A 8 0.08 5.62 -18.58
N LEU A 9 0.09 6.88 -19.03
CA LEU A 9 1.04 7.88 -18.55
C LEU A 9 0.84 8.18 -17.06
N ASP A 10 -0.40 8.39 -16.64
CA ASP A 10 -0.75 8.61 -15.23
C ASP A 10 -0.31 7.44 -14.36
N LEU A 11 -0.48 6.20 -14.83
CA LEU A 11 0.01 4.99 -14.15
C LEU A 11 1.54 4.97 -14.04
N ILE A 12 2.27 5.27 -15.12
CA ILE A 12 3.73 5.31 -15.11
C ILE A 12 4.23 6.37 -14.12
N ILE A 13 3.63 7.56 -14.15
CA ILE A 13 3.97 8.65 -13.21
C ILE A 13 3.72 8.21 -11.76
N ALA A 14 2.55 7.61 -11.49
CA ALA A 14 2.21 7.13 -10.15
C ALA A 14 3.19 6.06 -9.65
N VAL A 15 3.49 5.04 -10.46
CA VAL A 15 4.44 3.97 -10.08
C VAL A 15 5.85 4.51 -9.88
N THR A 16 6.29 5.46 -10.72
CA THR A 16 7.59 6.14 -10.56
C THR A 16 7.62 6.95 -9.27
N ALA A 17 6.57 7.70 -8.98
CA ALA A 17 6.45 8.44 -7.72
C ALA A 17 6.52 7.48 -6.51
N PHE A 18 5.79 6.37 -6.53
CA PHE A 18 5.88 5.35 -5.48
C PHE A 18 7.29 4.76 -5.34
N GLY A 19 8.03 4.58 -6.43
CA GLY A 19 9.42 4.12 -6.41
C GLY A 19 10.36 5.06 -5.64
N THR A 20 10.03 6.35 -5.52
CA THR A 20 10.83 7.31 -4.74
C THR A 20 10.66 7.19 -3.24
N ILE A 21 9.64 6.48 -2.74
CA ILE A 21 9.37 6.31 -1.29
C ILE A 21 10.62 5.85 -0.54
N GLY A 22 11.35 4.88 -1.09
CA GLY A 22 12.57 4.34 -0.47
C GLY A 22 13.65 5.41 -0.23
N ILE A 23 13.74 6.41 -1.12
CA ILE A 23 14.67 7.53 -0.95
C ILE A 23 14.25 8.39 0.24
N PHE A 24 12.97 8.73 0.35
CA PHE A 24 12.45 9.53 1.47
C PHE A 24 12.64 8.81 2.80
N VAL A 25 12.26 7.53 2.88
CA VAL A 25 12.33 6.71 4.09
C VAL A 25 13.78 6.58 4.59
N ARG A 26 14.77 6.53 3.71
CA ARG A 26 16.18 6.42 4.06
C ARG A 26 16.70 7.58 4.94
N TYR A 27 16.13 8.77 4.77
CA TYR A 27 16.53 9.98 5.51
C TYR A 27 15.64 10.28 6.72
N ILE A 28 14.64 9.42 6.98
CA ILE A 28 13.74 9.55 8.14
C ILE A 28 14.15 8.53 9.18
N ALA A 29 14.72 8.98 10.28
CA ALA A 29 15.18 8.14 11.40
C ALA A 29 13.99 7.72 12.29
N LEU A 30 12.94 7.12 11.70
CA LEU A 30 11.76 6.64 12.41
C LEU A 30 11.41 5.22 11.96
N PRO A 31 10.79 4.41 12.82
CA PRO A 31 10.24 3.11 12.44
C PRO A 31 9.25 3.24 11.27
N SER A 32 9.28 2.29 10.35
CA SER A 32 8.45 2.29 9.13
C SER A 32 6.95 2.39 9.43
N SER A 33 6.51 1.83 10.57
CA SER A 33 5.12 1.91 11.04
C SER A 33 4.69 3.34 11.37
N ILE A 34 5.57 4.11 12.02
CA ILE A 34 5.31 5.53 12.32
C ILE A 34 5.29 6.36 11.03
N ILE A 35 6.24 6.10 10.13
CA ILE A 35 6.27 6.77 8.82
C ILE A 35 4.95 6.54 8.08
N ALA A 36 4.42 5.32 8.09
CA ALA A 36 3.16 5.01 7.43
C ALA A 36 1.94 5.66 8.12
N LEU A 37 1.90 5.65 9.46
CA LEU A 37 0.86 6.35 10.22
C LEU A 37 0.82 7.83 9.85
N VAL A 38 1.98 8.52 9.94
CA VAL A 38 2.07 9.95 9.66
C VAL A 38 1.72 10.23 8.20
N ARG A 39 2.23 9.43 7.27
CA ARG A 39 1.90 9.55 5.85
C ARG A 39 0.40 9.38 5.60
N GLY A 40 -0.24 8.39 6.23
CA GLY A 40 -1.69 8.18 6.12
C GLY A 40 -2.48 9.35 6.68
N ALA A 41 -2.12 9.84 7.86
CA ALA A 41 -2.77 10.99 8.49
C ALA A 41 -2.57 12.29 7.69
N VAL A 42 -1.34 12.58 7.26
CA VAL A 42 -1.02 13.74 6.41
C VAL A 42 -1.73 13.65 5.07
N GLY A 43 -1.76 12.47 4.42
CA GLY A 43 -2.47 12.25 3.17
C GLY A 43 -3.98 12.48 3.30
N ALA A 44 -4.60 11.96 4.36
CA ALA A 44 -6.02 12.18 4.64
C ALA A 44 -6.32 13.67 4.88
N ALA A 45 -5.49 14.35 5.68
CA ALA A 45 -5.62 15.78 5.96
C ALA A 45 -5.41 16.62 4.69
N PHE A 46 -4.41 16.28 3.87
CA PHE A 46 -4.16 16.93 2.59
C PHE A 46 -5.36 16.81 1.64
N LEU A 47 -5.92 15.62 1.48
CA LEU A 47 -7.10 15.41 0.63
C LEU A 47 -8.32 16.19 1.15
N TRP A 48 -8.52 16.23 2.47
CA TRP A 48 -9.57 17.03 3.07
C TRP A 48 -9.39 18.52 2.78
N LEU A 49 -8.18 19.06 2.94
CA LEU A 49 -7.85 20.45 2.63
C LEU A 49 -8.04 20.75 1.13
N LEU A 50 -7.62 19.83 0.27
CA LEU A 50 -7.75 19.94 -1.18
C LEU A 50 -9.22 20.03 -1.62
N LEU A 51 -10.09 19.17 -1.04
CA LEU A 51 -11.54 19.22 -1.30
C LEU A 51 -12.15 20.55 -0.83
N ARG A 52 -11.72 21.04 0.32
CA ARG A 52 -12.16 22.36 0.84
C ARG A 52 -11.70 23.50 -0.05
N TRP A 53 -10.45 23.47 -0.49
CA TRP A 53 -9.89 24.50 -1.36
C TRP A 53 -10.56 24.54 -2.73
N LYS A 54 -10.78 23.37 -3.32
CA LYS A 54 -11.50 23.23 -4.60
C LYS A 54 -12.99 23.55 -4.49
N LYS A 55 -13.50 23.83 -3.28
CA LYS A 55 -14.94 24.03 -2.99
C LYS A 55 -15.80 22.88 -3.54
N THR A 56 -15.22 21.68 -3.64
CA THR A 56 -15.95 20.49 -4.08
C THR A 56 -16.84 20.01 -2.94
N PRO A 57 -18.16 19.94 -3.12
CA PRO A 57 -19.04 19.46 -2.08
C PRO A 57 -18.72 18.01 -1.77
N PHE A 58 -18.59 17.70 -0.47
CA PHE A 58 -18.36 16.34 -0.03
C PHE A 58 -19.60 15.48 -0.35
N GLN A 59 -19.43 14.48 -1.22
CA GLN A 59 -20.52 13.67 -1.77
C GLN A 59 -20.97 12.57 -0.78
N ARG A 60 -21.58 12.98 0.33
CA ARG A 60 -22.05 12.07 1.39
C ARG A 60 -23.01 11.01 0.87
N GLU A 61 -23.85 11.35 -0.09
CA GLU A 61 -24.82 10.42 -0.70
C GLU A 61 -24.15 9.30 -1.48
N ALA A 62 -23.02 9.59 -2.15
CA ALA A 62 -22.22 8.58 -2.86
C ALA A 62 -21.43 7.68 -1.90
N LEU A 63 -20.99 8.22 -0.74
CA LEU A 63 -20.20 7.45 0.23
C LEU A 63 -21.08 6.59 1.16
N ARG A 64 -22.23 7.11 1.59
CA ARG A 64 -23.07 6.47 2.61
C ARG A 64 -23.47 5.02 2.29
N PRO A 65 -23.88 4.67 1.06
CA PRO A 65 -24.20 3.28 0.71
C PRO A 65 -22.98 2.35 0.78
N HIS A 66 -21.78 2.90 0.57
CA HIS A 66 -20.53 2.15 0.47
C HIS A 66 -19.65 2.25 1.73
N LEU A 67 -20.15 2.88 2.81
CA LEU A 67 -19.35 3.18 4.00
C LEU A 67 -18.74 1.90 4.62
N LYS A 68 -19.48 0.81 4.67
CA LYS A 68 -18.97 -0.48 5.19
C LYS A 68 -17.77 -0.98 4.40
N LEU A 69 -17.82 -0.91 3.07
CA LEU A 69 -16.72 -1.31 2.19
C LEU A 69 -15.53 -0.35 2.28
N LEU A 70 -15.79 0.95 2.44
CA LEU A 70 -14.75 1.96 2.63
C LEU A 70 -13.99 1.73 3.94
N VAL A 71 -14.72 1.48 5.03
CA VAL A 71 -14.11 1.16 6.33
C VAL A 71 -13.36 -0.16 6.24
N LEU A 72 -13.95 -1.20 5.64
CA LEU A 72 -13.30 -2.49 5.45
C LEU A 72 -11.99 -2.35 4.65
N SER A 73 -11.99 -1.57 3.57
CA SER A 73 -10.79 -1.28 2.79
C SER A 73 -9.72 -0.58 3.63
N GLY A 74 -10.07 0.44 4.43
CA GLY A 74 -9.13 1.08 5.35
C GLY A 74 -8.58 0.14 6.42
N VAL A 75 -9.41 -0.78 6.94
CA VAL A 75 -8.98 -1.85 7.85
C VAL A 75 -7.98 -2.79 7.17
N ILE A 76 -8.31 -3.28 5.98
CA ILE A 76 -7.44 -4.16 5.18
C ILE A 76 -6.12 -3.46 4.86
N MET A 77 -6.16 -2.18 4.49
CA MET A 77 -4.99 -1.35 4.25
C MET A 77 -4.09 -1.23 5.48
N SER A 78 -4.68 -1.12 6.68
CA SER A 78 -3.92 -1.11 7.94
C SER A 78 -3.21 -2.43 8.19
N PHE A 79 -3.92 -3.55 8.06
CA PHE A 79 -3.34 -4.89 8.21
C PHE A 79 -2.26 -5.17 7.17
N ASN A 80 -2.45 -4.69 5.93
CA ASN A 80 -1.43 -4.71 4.90
C ASN A 80 -0.14 -4.04 5.39
N TRP A 81 -0.22 -2.82 5.91
CA TRP A 81 0.94 -2.10 6.41
C TRP A 81 1.56 -2.77 7.63
N ILE A 82 0.75 -3.18 8.62
CA ILE A 82 1.22 -3.84 9.83
C ILE A 82 2.00 -5.11 9.48
N THR A 83 1.45 -5.99 8.63
CA THR A 83 2.10 -7.24 8.26
C THR A 83 3.36 -7.02 7.42
N LEU A 84 3.39 -5.99 6.56
CA LEU A 84 4.58 -5.64 5.80
C LEU A 84 5.71 -5.12 6.70
N PHE A 85 5.39 -4.23 7.65
CA PHE A 85 6.40 -3.68 8.56
C PHE A 85 6.90 -4.73 9.55
N GLU A 86 6.01 -5.61 10.00
CA GLU A 86 6.42 -6.75 10.82
C GLU A 86 7.34 -7.70 10.05
N ALA A 87 7.11 -7.91 8.75
CA ALA A 87 7.98 -8.72 7.89
C ALA A 87 9.43 -8.20 7.89
N TYR A 88 9.63 -6.89 7.92
CA TYR A 88 10.97 -6.28 7.94
C TYR A 88 11.79 -6.62 9.19
N ASN A 89 11.16 -7.08 10.27
CA ASN A 89 11.85 -7.55 11.46
C ASN A 89 12.45 -8.95 11.31
N TYR A 90 12.01 -9.71 10.29
CA TYR A 90 12.40 -11.13 10.10
C TYR A 90 13.15 -11.38 8.80
N THR A 91 13.02 -10.50 7.81
CA THR A 91 13.70 -10.62 6.51
C THR A 91 14.17 -9.27 6.00
N THR A 92 14.94 -9.27 4.92
CA THR A 92 15.41 -8.00 4.34
C THR A 92 14.25 -7.21 3.74
N VAL A 93 14.37 -5.88 3.75
CA VAL A 93 13.39 -5.00 3.09
C VAL A 93 13.21 -5.35 1.62
N ALA A 94 14.30 -5.75 0.95
CA ALA A 94 14.27 -6.16 -0.46
C ALA A 94 13.40 -7.42 -0.65
N THR A 95 13.65 -8.48 0.13
CA THR A 95 12.88 -9.73 0.07
C THR A 95 11.41 -9.50 0.40
N ALA A 96 11.11 -8.75 1.48
CA ALA A 96 9.74 -8.46 1.85
C ALA A 96 9.00 -7.64 0.78
N THR A 97 9.67 -6.65 0.19
CA THR A 97 9.09 -5.82 -0.88
C THR A 97 8.81 -6.64 -2.16
N LEU A 98 9.70 -7.56 -2.49
CA LEU A 98 9.49 -8.47 -3.62
C LEU A 98 8.27 -9.38 -3.40
N CYS A 99 8.15 -9.98 -2.20
CA CYS A 99 6.98 -10.76 -1.83
C CYS A 99 5.69 -9.90 -1.89
N TYR A 100 5.77 -8.66 -1.45
CA TYR A 100 4.67 -7.70 -1.51
C TYR A 100 4.22 -7.41 -2.96
N TYR A 101 5.14 -7.38 -3.92
CA TYR A 101 4.83 -7.21 -5.34
C TYR A 101 4.10 -8.40 -5.97
N MET A 102 3.83 -9.46 -5.21
CA MET A 102 2.91 -10.52 -5.61
C MET A 102 1.43 -10.10 -5.59
N ALA A 103 1.09 -8.94 -5.02
CA ALA A 103 -0.29 -8.48 -4.96
C ALA A 103 -1.02 -8.46 -6.32
N PRO A 104 -0.47 -7.96 -7.43
CA PRO A 104 -1.11 -8.05 -8.75
C PRO A 104 -1.37 -9.47 -9.22
N VAL A 105 -0.50 -10.42 -8.83
CA VAL A 105 -0.68 -11.85 -9.12
C VAL A 105 -1.90 -12.37 -8.37
N PHE A 106 -2.01 -12.08 -7.06
CA PHE A 106 -3.17 -12.47 -6.26
C PHE A 106 -4.47 -11.84 -6.77
N VAL A 107 -4.47 -10.56 -7.17
CA VAL A 107 -5.62 -9.90 -7.81
C VAL A 107 -6.03 -10.66 -9.08
N THR A 108 -5.05 -11.02 -9.92
CA THR A 108 -5.32 -11.70 -11.19
C THR A 108 -5.87 -13.11 -10.97
N LEU A 109 -5.32 -13.84 -9.98
CA LEU A 109 -5.81 -15.17 -9.60
C LEU A 109 -7.21 -15.13 -8.96
N ALA A 110 -7.52 -14.07 -8.19
CA ALA A 110 -8.83 -13.87 -7.59
C ALA A 110 -9.90 -13.34 -8.59
N SER A 111 -9.48 -12.77 -9.72
CA SER A 111 -10.37 -12.09 -10.65
C SER A 111 -11.49 -12.96 -11.22
N PRO A 112 -11.31 -14.28 -11.50
CA PRO A 112 -12.42 -15.15 -11.92
C PRO A 112 -13.52 -15.29 -10.86
N PHE A 113 -13.13 -15.32 -9.59
CA PHE A 113 -14.06 -15.51 -8.46
C PHE A 113 -14.75 -14.21 -8.08
N LEU A 114 -14.01 -13.10 -8.08
CA LEU A 114 -14.53 -11.80 -7.63
C LEU A 114 -15.27 -11.03 -8.75
N PHE A 115 -14.76 -11.12 -9.97
CA PHE A 115 -15.23 -10.30 -11.10
C PHE A 115 -15.75 -11.14 -12.27
N HIS A 116 -15.78 -12.46 -12.15
CA HIS A 116 -16.18 -13.39 -13.21
C HIS A 116 -15.37 -13.20 -14.52
N GLU A 117 -14.15 -12.70 -14.40
CA GLU A 117 -13.24 -12.50 -15.53
C GLU A 117 -12.52 -13.81 -15.88
N ARG A 118 -12.38 -14.11 -17.17
CA ARG A 118 -11.65 -15.30 -17.61
C ARG A 118 -10.13 -15.10 -17.47
N LEU A 119 -9.45 -16.10 -16.91
CA LEU A 119 -7.99 -16.19 -16.98
C LEU A 119 -7.60 -16.56 -18.41
N THR A 120 -6.95 -15.64 -19.11
CA THR A 120 -6.42 -15.90 -20.44
C THR A 120 -5.00 -16.45 -20.36
N ALA A 121 -4.57 -17.21 -21.37
CA ALA A 121 -3.17 -17.70 -21.45
C ALA A 121 -2.15 -16.55 -21.33
N ARG A 122 -2.47 -15.37 -21.88
CA ARG A 122 -1.62 -14.17 -21.74
C ARG A 122 -1.50 -13.72 -20.28
N LYS A 123 -2.60 -13.68 -19.51
CA LYS A 123 -2.58 -13.35 -18.08
C LYS A 123 -1.73 -14.36 -17.30
N LEU A 124 -1.90 -15.66 -17.61
CA LEU A 124 -1.13 -16.72 -16.97
C LEU A 124 0.37 -16.62 -17.28
N LEU A 125 0.74 -16.33 -18.52
CA LEU A 125 2.12 -16.12 -18.91
C LEU A 125 2.74 -14.92 -18.17
N CYS A 126 2.02 -13.81 -18.03
CA CYS A 126 2.49 -12.66 -17.25
C CYS A 126 2.71 -13.02 -15.77
N ILE A 127 1.82 -13.83 -15.18
CA ILE A 127 1.98 -14.33 -13.80
C ILE A 127 3.26 -15.17 -13.68
N LEU A 128 3.44 -16.13 -14.57
CA LEU A 128 4.63 -17.00 -14.55
C LEU A 128 5.92 -16.20 -14.72
N THR A 129 5.93 -15.23 -15.64
CA THR A 129 7.08 -14.34 -15.84
C THR A 129 7.37 -13.51 -14.59
N ALA A 130 6.35 -12.97 -13.92
CA ALA A 130 6.50 -12.23 -12.67
C ALA A 130 7.06 -13.11 -11.54
N LEU A 131 6.54 -14.34 -11.40
CA LEU A 131 7.04 -15.33 -10.44
C LEU A 131 8.50 -15.69 -10.68
N CYS A 132 8.87 -15.97 -11.94
CA CYS A 132 10.25 -16.23 -12.31
C CYS A 132 11.16 -15.04 -11.98
N GLY A 133 10.74 -13.83 -12.35
CA GLY A 133 11.48 -12.60 -12.01
C GLY A 133 11.69 -12.44 -10.51
N MET A 134 10.66 -12.72 -9.70
CA MET A 134 10.74 -12.66 -8.24
C MET A 134 11.77 -13.67 -7.69
N VAL A 135 11.77 -14.91 -8.19
CA VAL A 135 12.75 -15.92 -7.78
C VAL A 135 14.19 -15.47 -8.07
N PHE A 136 14.44 -14.90 -9.26
CA PHE A 136 15.77 -14.40 -9.60
C PHE A 136 16.23 -13.24 -8.71
N VAL A 137 15.33 -12.32 -8.37
CA VAL A 137 15.68 -11.14 -7.57
C VAL A 137 15.71 -11.45 -6.06
N SER A 138 15.02 -12.49 -5.59
CA SER A 138 15.01 -12.90 -4.17
C SER A 138 16.35 -13.41 -3.64
N GLY A 139 17.32 -13.68 -4.50
CA GLY A 139 18.62 -14.23 -4.12
C GLY A 139 18.60 -15.73 -3.76
N VAL A 140 17.44 -16.39 -3.77
CA VAL A 140 17.31 -17.83 -3.50
C VAL A 140 18.27 -18.69 -4.36
N PRO A 141 18.49 -18.36 -5.65
CA PRO A 141 19.44 -19.13 -6.46
C PRO A 141 20.89 -19.06 -5.98
N GLN A 142 21.27 -17.98 -5.25
CA GLN A 142 22.63 -17.79 -4.75
C GLN A 142 22.81 -18.24 -3.30
N SER A 143 21.80 -18.01 -2.43
CA SER A 143 21.90 -18.24 -0.99
C SER A 143 21.18 -19.48 -0.49
N GLY A 144 20.44 -20.19 -1.34
CA GLY A 144 19.68 -21.39 -0.96
C GLY A 144 18.33 -21.04 -0.31
N LEU A 145 17.73 -22.06 0.34
CA LEU A 145 16.43 -21.90 1.00
C LEU A 145 16.52 -20.98 2.23
N PRO A 146 15.53 -20.13 2.46
CA PRO A 146 15.52 -19.22 3.61
C PRO A 146 15.51 -19.99 4.94
N GLN A 147 16.20 -19.45 5.94
CA GLN A 147 16.16 -19.97 7.31
C GLN A 147 14.76 -19.79 7.92
N ALA A 148 14.46 -20.55 8.99
CA ALA A 148 13.13 -20.53 9.63
C ALA A 148 12.64 -19.15 10.02
N GLY A 149 13.53 -18.28 10.53
CA GLY A 149 13.19 -16.88 10.86
C GLY A 149 12.85 -16.05 9.62
N GLU A 150 13.62 -16.19 8.57
CA GLU A 150 13.41 -15.52 7.29
C GLU A 150 12.11 -15.99 6.60
N ALA A 151 11.77 -17.28 6.72
CA ALA A 151 10.50 -17.83 6.24
C ALA A 151 9.29 -17.14 6.88
N LYS A 152 9.36 -16.80 8.17
CA LYS A 152 8.31 -16.02 8.86
C LYS A 152 8.14 -14.63 8.22
N GLY A 153 9.23 -13.94 7.93
CA GLY A 153 9.20 -12.64 7.25
C GLY A 153 8.58 -12.73 5.85
N ILE A 154 8.95 -13.76 5.09
CA ILE A 154 8.38 -14.02 3.75
C ILE A 154 6.88 -14.28 3.84
N LEU A 155 6.42 -15.10 4.79
CA LEU A 155 4.98 -15.37 5.00
C LEU A 155 4.22 -14.09 5.36
N LEU A 156 4.75 -13.27 6.26
CA LEU A 156 4.13 -11.98 6.62
C LEU A 156 4.03 -11.04 5.42
N ALA A 157 5.08 -10.97 4.59
CA ALA A 157 5.09 -10.15 3.39
C ALA A 157 4.09 -10.66 2.33
N LEU A 158 3.95 -11.98 2.17
CA LEU A 158 2.93 -12.57 1.30
C LEU A 158 1.51 -12.33 1.84
N CYS A 159 1.29 -12.42 3.16
CA CYS A 159 0.03 -12.03 3.78
C CYS A 159 -0.29 -10.54 3.50
N SER A 160 0.70 -9.67 3.61
CA SER A 160 0.57 -8.27 3.23
C SER A 160 0.14 -8.11 1.77
N ALA A 161 0.74 -8.86 0.85
CA ALA A 161 0.36 -8.86 -0.57
C ALA A 161 -1.09 -9.32 -0.79
N VAL A 162 -1.57 -10.30 -0.02
CA VAL A 162 -2.99 -10.74 -0.06
C VAL A 162 -3.92 -9.63 0.42
N PHE A 163 -3.59 -8.95 1.54
CA PHE A 163 -4.37 -7.80 2.00
C PHE A 163 -4.38 -6.69 0.96
N TYR A 164 -3.24 -6.39 0.34
CA TYR A 164 -3.18 -5.39 -0.72
C TYR A 164 -4.00 -5.78 -1.95
N ALA A 165 -3.98 -7.04 -2.34
CA ALA A 165 -4.85 -7.56 -3.40
C ALA A 165 -6.34 -7.41 -3.05
N GLY A 166 -6.71 -7.63 -1.79
CA GLY A 166 -8.05 -7.38 -1.26
C GLY A 166 -8.45 -5.91 -1.37
N ASP A 167 -7.56 -5.00 -0.97
CA ASP A 167 -7.80 -3.55 -1.07
C ASP A 167 -7.99 -3.11 -2.53
N ILE A 168 -7.11 -3.54 -3.45
CA ILE A 168 -7.25 -3.29 -4.89
C ILE A 168 -8.60 -3.80 -5.40
N SER A 169 -9.02 -4.98 -4.97
CA SER A 169 -10.28 -5.60 -5.39
C SER A 169 -11.50 -4.82 -4.88
N ILE A 170 -11.47 -4.36 -3.62
CA ILE A 170 -12.51 -3.50 -3.06
C ILE A 170 -12.54 -2.15 -3.79
N ASN A 171 -11.39 -1.57 -4.07
CA ASN A 171 -11.30 -0.32 -4.82
C ASN A 171 -11.89 -0.42 -6.23
N LYS A 172 -11.80 -1.60 -6.88
CA LYS A 172 -12.47 -1.87 -8.16
C LYS A 172 -13.99 -1.91 -8.02
N ILE A 173 -14.51 -2.44 -6.90
CA ILE A 173 -15.97 -2.44 -6.61
C ILE A 173 -16.45 -1.01 -6.30
N LEU A 174 -15.60 -0.19 -5.69
CA LEU A 174 -15.87 1.19 -5.32
C LEU A 174 -15.58 2.20 -6.46
N ASP A 175 -15.59 1.80 -7.71
CA ASP A 175 -15.24 2.63 -8.88
C ASP A 175 -16.14 3.88 -9.03
N ARG A 176 -17.40 3.77 -8.59
CA ARG A 176 -18.39 4.87 -8.61
C ARG A 176 -18.22 5.89 -7.47
N VAL A 177 -17.45 5.54 -6.44
CA VAL A 177 -17.18 6.47 -5.34
C VAL A 177 -16.06 7.42 -5.76
N PRO A 178 -16.22 8.75 -5.59
CA PRO A 178 -15.20 9.70 -5.96
C PRO A 178 -13.85 9.40 -5.31
N THR A 179 -12.79 9.39 -6.10
CA THR A 179 -11.48 8.88 -5.68
C THR A 179 -10.89 9.64 -4.49
N TYR A 180 -11.02 10.97 -4.46
CA TYR A 180 -10.44 11.76 -3.36
C TYR A 180 -11.09 11.45 -2.02
N GLU A 181 -12.44 11.40 -1.97
CA GLU A 181 -13.18 11.09 -0.76
C GLU A 181 -12.95 9.65 -0.32
N ARG A 182 -12.92 8.71 -1.27
CA ARG A 182 -12.62 7.30 -1.03
C ARG A 182 -11.26 7.14 -0.36
N THR A 183 -10.21 7.67 -1.00
CA THR A 183 -8.83 7.57 -0.48
C THR A 183 -8.69 8.28 0.86
N MET A 184 -9.34 9.44 1.04
CA MET A 184 -9.32 10.15 2.31
C MET A 184 -9.89 9.31 3.45
N VAL A 185 -11.05 8.67 3.24
CA VAL A 185 -11.69 7.81 4.27
C VAL A 185 -10.82 6.59 4.57
N GLN A 186 -10.30 5.92 3.54
CA GLN A 186 -9.42 4.76 3.69
C GLN A 186 -8.16 5.10 4.49
N LEU A 187 -7.48 6.18 4.15
CA LEU A 187 -6.29 6.66 4.86
C LEU A 187 -6.59 7.06 6.32
N ALA A 188 -7.73 7.73 6.55
CA ALA A 188 -8.13 8.10 7.90
C ALA A 188 -8.41 6.87 8.76
N VAL A 189 -9.13 5.87 8.24
CA VAL A 189 -9.39 4.60 8.94
C VAL A 189 -8.08 3.86 9.19
N ALA A 190 -7.20 3.78 8.19
CA ALA A 190 -5.91 3.14 8.32
C ALA A 190 -5.06 3.80 9.41
N ALA A 191 -5.00 5.13 9.44
CA ALA A 191 -4.28 5.86 10.47
C ALA A 191 -4.83 5.57 11.87
N VAL A 192 -6.16 5.60 12.04
CA VAL A 192 -6.80 5.31 13.33
C VAL A 192 -6.46 3.91 13.85
N ILE A 193 -6.48 2.89 12.96
CA ILE A 193 -6.17 1.51 13.35
C ILE A 193 -4.68 1.31 13.65
N MET A 194 -3.80 2.05 12.98
CA MET A 194 -2.37 1.97 13.26
C MET A 194 -1.96 2.57 14.60
N VAL A 195 -2.73 3.49 15.17
CA VAL A 195 -2.41 4.11 16.47
C VAL A 195 -2.23 3.04 17.57
N PRO A 196 -3.21 2.17 17.87
CA PRO A 196 -3.05 1.16 18.93
C PRO A 196 -1.91 0.20 18.63
N TYR A 197 -1.69 -0.20 17.38
CA TYR A 197 -0.56 -1.04 17.00
C TYR A 197 0.77 -0.38 17.37
N ILE A 198 0.97 0.88 17.03
CA ILE A 198 2.21 1.61 17.31
C ILE A 198 2.41 1.79 18.82
N LEU A 199 1.35 2.15 19.55
CA LEU A 199 1.43 2.30 21.01
C LEU A 199 1.82 1.02 21.73
N LEU A 200 1.48 -0.15 21.17
CA LEU A 200 1.81 -1.46 21.75
C LEU A 200 3.15 -2.02 21.30
N THR A 201 3.69 -1.60 20.15
CA THR A 201 4.86 -2.26 19.54
C THR A 201 6.09 -1.35 19.43
N VAL A 202 5.93 -0.04 19.53
CA VAL A 202 7.02 0.92 19.32
C VAL A 202 7.27 1.69 20.62
N ASP A 203 8.53 1.68 21.06
CA ASP A 203 8.95 2.57 22.15
C ASP A 203 9.01 4.02 21.64
N THR A 204 7.99 4.79 21.99
CA THR A 204 7.84 6.17 21.56
C THR A 204 8.75 7.13 22.33
N SER A 205 9.34 6.71 23.47
CA SER A 205 10.19 7.56 24.29
C SER A 205 11.57 7.80 23.68
N ALA A 206 12.04 6.89 22.82
CA ALA A 206 13.34 6.95 22.16
C ALA A 206 13.29 7.60 20.76
N LEU A 207 12.13 8.07 20.32
CA LEU A 207 11.96 8.62 18.97
C LEU A 207 12.61 9.99 18.85
N THR A 208 13.54 10.13 17.91
CA THR A 208 14.13 11.41 17.54
C THR A 208 13.70 11.80 16.14
N LEU A 209 12.97 12.89 16.03
CA LEU A 209 12.56 13.45 14.75
C LEU A 209 13.43 14.64 14.40
N THR A 210 14.25 14.48 13.37
CA THR A 210 15.04 15.59 12.83
C THR A 210 14.16 16.56 12.05
N PRO A 211 14.50 17.86 11.98
CA PRO A 211 13.75 18.82 11.16
C PRO A 211 13.62 18.38 9.69
N LEU A 212 14.69 17.82 9.13
CA LEU A 212 14.67 17.25 7.79
C LEU A 212 13.69 16.08 7.69
N GLY A 213 13.71 15.16 8.66
CA GLY A 213 12.78 14.03 8.72
C GLY A 213 11.31 14.47 8.78
N ALA A 214 11.00 15.52 9.55
CA ALA A 214 9.65 16.09 9.62
C ALA A 214 9.20 16.65 8.26
N ILE A 215 10.06 17.41 7.58
CA ILE A 215 9.77 17.95 6.25
C ILE A 215 9.53 16.82 5.25
N LEU A 216 10.41 15.80 5.24
CA LEU A 216 10.29 14.65 4.34
C LEU A 216 9.03 13.82 4.60
N LEU A 217 8.60 13.70 5.86
CA LEU A 217 7.33 13.04 6.22
C LEU A 217 6.12 13.77 5.62
N VAL A 218 6.08 15.11 5.74
CA VAL A 218 5.00 15.91 5.19
C VAL A 218 5.01 15.86 3.67
N ILE A 219 6.17 16.08 3.04
CA ILE A 219 6.31 16.00 1.58
C ILE A 219 5.91 14.60 1.10
N GLY A 220 6.42 13.54 1.75
CA GLY A 220 6.07 12.18 1.42
C GLY A 220 4.58 11.87 1.59
N GLY A 221 3.95 12.37 2.66
CA GLY A 221 2.51 12.24 2.88
C GLY A 221 1.66 12.91 1.80
N VAL A 222 2.08 14.07 1.30
CA VAL A 222 1.38 14.78 0.22
C VAL A 222 1.70 14.18 -1.16
N PHE A 223 2.98 13.99 -1.46
CA PHE A 223 3.44 13.58 -2.79
C PHE A 223 3.02 12.14 -3.15
N HIS A 224 3.01 11.22 -2.17
CA HIS A 224 2.62 9.84 -2.41
C HIS A 224 1.11 9.57 -2.15
N THR A 225 0.31 10.61 -1.91
CA THR A 225 -1.14 10.52 -1.79
C THR A 225 -1.84 10.97 -3.06
#